data_2354369aed5c6c234799fc1c241fab81
#
_entry.id   2354369aed5c6c234799fc1c241fab81
#
_cell.length_a   1.000
_cell.length_b   1.000
_cell.length_c   1.000
_cell.angle_alpha   90.00
_cell.angle_beta   90.00
_cell.angle_gamma   90.00
#
_symmetry.space_group_name_H-M   'P 1'
#
loop_
_entity.id
_entity.type
_entity.pdbx_description
1 polymer ?
#
loop_
_entity_poly.entity_id
_entity_poly.type
_entity_poly.pdbx_seq_one_letter_code
_entity_poly.pdbx_strand_id
1 'polypeptide(L)'
;MIRVTVWNENIHEKEIPEQMAHYPRGIHGAIAEYLQKSPDELDVRIATQDQPACGLPDDVLNTTDVMIWWGHAGHHLVPDDLARRVADRVLLGMGLIVLHSGHYSKPFRLLMGPPVPCAAGTAITSGCGASIPVIRSPKEFR
;
A
#
# COMPACT_ATOMS: atom_id res chain seq x y z
N MET A 1 10.28 3.19 17.26
CA MET A 1 10.53 3.37 15.80
C MET A 1 9.49 2.52 15.06
N ILE A 2 8.72 3.12 14.15
CA ILE A 2 7.67 2.46 13.36
C ILE A 2 8.30 1.96 12.06
N ARG A 3 8.17 0.67 11.77
CA ARG A 3 8.71 0.04 10.54
C ARG A 3 7.70 0.19 9.42
N VAL A 4 8.03 1.03 8.45
CA VAL A 4 7.19 1.35 7.30
C VAL A 4 7.70 0.64 6.06
N THR A 5 6.84 -0.11 5.39
CA THR A 5 7.14 -0.67 4.07
C THR A 5 6.37 0.09 2.99
N VAL A 6 7.09 0.73 2.09
CA VAL A 6 6.50 1.40 0.91
C VAL A 6 6.53 0.41 -0.25
N TRP A 7 5.38 -0.15 -0.57
CA TRP A 7 5.21 -1.10 -1.67
C TRP A 7 4.67 -0.42 -2.92
N ASN A 8 5.26 -0.74 -4.07
CA ASN A 8 4.85 -0.25 -5.38
C ASN A 8 4.91 -1.34 -6.43
N GLU A 9 3.91 -1.40 -7.32
CA GLU A 9 3.97 -2.27 -8.50
C GLU A 9 5.11 -1.91 -9.47
N ASN A 10 5.51 -0.64 -9.52
CA ASN A 10 6.65 -0.13 -10.29
C ASN A 10 6.61 -0.50 -11.79
N ILE A 11 5.41 -0.47 -12.37
CA ILE A 11 5.17 -0.76 -13.79
C ILE A 11 5.17 0.54 -14.59
N HIS A 12 4.33 1.48 -14.26
CA HIS A 12 4.17 2.73 -14.99
C HIS A 12 5.46 3.53 -15.08
N GLU A 13 6.23 3.58 -14.00
CA GLU A 13 7.48 4.31 -13.96
C GLU A 13 8.54 3.71 -14.90
N LYS A 14 8.41 2.43 -15.26
CA LYS A 14 9.30 1.77 -16.20
C LYS A 14 8.82 1.86 -17.65
N GLU A 15 7.51 1.90 -17.85
CA GLU A 15 6.91 1.84 -19.18
C GLU A 15 6.66 3.24 -19.78
N ILE A 16 6.49 4.27 -18.93
CA ILE A 16 6.13 5.62 -19.37
C ILE A 16 7.31 6.56 -19.10
N PRO A 17 8.03 7.01 -20.17
CA PRO A 17 9.23 7.87 -20.02
C PRO A 17 8.96 9.17 -19.24
N GLU A 18 7.77 9.76 -19.40
CA GLU A 18 7.37 10.97 -18.69
C GLU A 18 7.27 10.72 -17.18
N GLN A 19 6.75 9.56 -16.75
CA GLN A 19 6.68 9.18 -15.35
C GLN A 19 8.09 8.93 -14.77
N MET A 20 8.95 8.29 -15.55
CA MET A 20 10.35 8.10 -15.16
C MET A 20 11.09 9.43 -14.98
N ALA A 21 10.81 10.43 -15.82
CA ALA A 21 11.39 11.76 -15.71
C ALA A 21 10.96 12.48 -14.41
N HIS A 22 9.69 12.32 -14.01
CA HIS A 22 9.17 12.92 -12.77
C HIS A 22 9.57 12.14 -11.51
N TYR A 23 9.65 10.82 -11.60
CA TYR A 23 9.96 9.91 -10.48
C TYR A 23 11.14 9.00 -10.83
N PRO A 24 12.38 9.52 -10.91
CA PRO A 24 13.54 8.74 -11.35
C PRO A 24 13.87 7.54 -10.46
N ARG A 25 13.37 7.52 -9.22
CA ARG A 25 13.46 6.39 -8.30
C ARG A 25 12.11 5.72 -8.03
N GLY A 26 11.14 5.91 -8.94
CA GLY A 26 9.76 5.47 -8.78
C GLY A 26 8.99 6.28 -7.72
N ILE A 27 7.67 6.14 -7.72
CA ILE A 27 6.78 6.79 -6.74
C ILE A 27 7.14 6.33 -5.31
N HIS A 28 7.46 5.05 -5.14
CA HIS A 28 7.92 4.50 -3.85
C HIS A 28 9.19 5.18 -3.34
N GLY A 29 10.12 5.50 -4.25
CA GLY A 29 11.34 6.23 -3.91
C GLY A 29 11.05 7.64 -3.40
N ALA A 30 10.15 8.37 -4.05
CA ALA A 30 9.76 9.71 -3.63
C ALA A 30 9.05 9.70 -2.24
N ILE A 31 8.16 8.73 -2.01
CA ILE A 31 7.50 8.56 -0.72
C ILE A 31 8.52 8.22 0.37
N ALA A 32 9.39 7.24 0.11
CA ALA A 32 10.40 6.82 1.08
C ALA A 32 11.36 7.95 1.44
N GLU A 33 11.82 8.72 0.47
CA GLU A 33 12.70 9.88 0.69
C GLU A 33 12.06 10.92 1.62
N TYR A 34 10.76 11.15 1.46
CA TYR A 34 10.05 12.08 2.34
C TYR A 34 9.96 11.54 3.77
N LEU A 35 9.58 10.26 3.93
CA LEU A 35 9.43 9.63 5.24
C LEU A 35 10.78 9.48 5.97
N GLN A 36 11.87 9.26 5.26
CA GLN A 36 13.22 9.16 5.81
C GLN A 36 13.75 10.48 6.42
N LYS A 37 13.01 11.58 6.29
CA LYS A 37 13.33 12.84 6.99
C LYS A 37 13.05 12.77 8.50
N SER A 38 12.37 11.73 8.97
CA SER A 38 12.09 11.46 10.39
C SER A 38 12.73 10.15 10.85
N PRO A 39 14.07 10.01 10.79
CA PRO A 39 14.77 8.75 11.02
C PRO A 39 14.67 8.25 12.47
N ASP A 40 14.42 9.14 13.42
CA ASP A 40 14.24 8.78 14.84
C ASP A 40 12.88 8.10 15.12
N GLU A 41 11.90 8.30 14.25
CA GLU A 41 10.54 7.80 14.39
C GLU A 41 10.26 6.63 13.45
N LEU A 42 10.78 6.69 12.22
CA LEU A 42 10.44 5.80 11.11
C LEU A 42 11.65 5.00 10.62
N ASP A 43 11.48 3.69 10.52
CA ASP A 43 12.36 2.80 9.77
C ASP A 43 11.68 2.44 8.45
N VAL A 44 12.18 3.03 7.35
CA VAL A 44 11.50 2.98 6.05
C VAL A 44 12.24 2.05 5.09
N ARG A 45 11.54 1.02 4.62
CA ARG A 45 11.99 0.13 3.54
C ARG A 45 11.12 0.25 2.30
N ILE A 46 11.70 -0.09 1.17
CA ILE A 46 11.02 -0.14 -0.12
C ILE A 46 10.86 -1.58 -0.54
N ALA A 47 9.69 -1.90 -1.09
CA ALA A 47 9.40 -3.18 -1.73
C ALA A 47 8.69 -2.94 -3.06
N THR A 48 9.06 -3.73 -4.09
CA THR A 48 8.45 -3.61 -5.41
C THR A 48 7.99 -4.96 -5.94
N GLN A 49 6.98 -4.94 -6.80
CA GLN A 49 6.34 -6.13 -7.33
C GLN A 49 7.28 -7.04 -8.14
N ASP A 50 8.28 -6.48 -8.79
CA ASP A 50 9.28 -7.19 -9.59
C ASP A 50 10.37 -7.91 -8.77
N GLN A 51 10.40 -7.67 -7.46
CA GLN A 51 11.31 -8.38 -6.55
C GLN A 51 10.78 -9.79 -6.23
N PRO A 52 11.65 -10.73 -5.79
CA PRO A 52 11.22 -12.04 -5.30
C PRO A 52 10.10 -11.90 -4.24
N ALA A 53 9.08 -12.76 -4.30
CA ALA A 53 7.89 -12.69 -3.46
C ALA A 53 7.20 -11.30 -3.51
N CYS A 54 7.28 -10.60 -4.64
CA CYS A 54 6.79 -9.22 -4.80
C CYS A 54 7.38 -8.26 -3.75
N GLY A 55 8.61 -8.45 -3.33
CA GLY A 55 9.28 -7.67 -2.30
C GLY A 55 8.74 -7.87 -0.88
N LEU A 56 7.83 -8.82 -0.67
CA LEU A 56 7.17 -9.08 0.62
C LEU A 56 7.36 -10.54 1.09
N PRO A 57 8.61 -11.03 1.22
CA PRO A 57 8.85 -12.29 1.90
C PRO A 57 8.38 -12.22 3.37
N ASP A 58 8.28 -13.36 4.04
CA ASP A 58 7.69 -13.44 5.37
C ASP A 58 8.40 -12.58 6.42
N ASP A 59 9.70 -12.48 6.36
CA ASP A 59 10.49 -11.66 7.27
C ASP A 59 10.22 -10.16 7.10
N VAL A 60 10.03 -9.69 5.86
CA VAL A 60 9.64 -8.30 5.57
C VAL A 60 8.20 -8.05 6.03
N LEU A 61 7.27 -8.92 5.60
CA LEU A 61 5.85 -8.73 5.91
C LEU A 61 5.56 -8.80 7.42
N ASN A 62 6.18 -9.75 8.13
CA ASN A 62 5.99 -9.93 9.56
C ASN A 62 6.62 -8.84 10.42
N THR A 63 7.61 -8.14 9.88
CA THR A 63 8.26 -7.02 10.57
C THR A 63 7.75 -5.64 10.15
N THR A 64 6.73 -5.56 9.33
CA THR A 64 6.09 -4.30 8.91
C THR A 64 5.02 -3.88 9.92
N ASP A 65 5.10 -2.65 10.43
CA ASP A 65 4.09 -2.05 11.29
C ASP A 65 3.05 -1.27 10.48
N VAL A 66 3.51 -0.57 9.41
CA VAL A 66 2.66 0.16 8.48
C VAL A 66 3.09 -0.13 7.05
N MET A 67 2.14 -0.50 6.20
CA MET A 67 2.35 -0.68 4.78
C MET A 67 1.69 0.45 4.00
N ILE A 68 2.44 1.08 3.10
CA ILE A 68 1.92 2.02 2.11
C ILE A 68 1.87 1.28 0.78
N TRP A 69 0.68 1.16 0.22
CA TRP A 69 0.44 0.38 -1.00
C TRP A 69 0.09 1.27 -2.18
N TRP A 70 0.92 1.26 -3.20
CA TRP A 70 0.62 1.91 -4.48
C TRP A 70 0.60 0.88 -5.60
N GLY A 71 -0.49 0.84 -6.35
CA GLY A 71 -0.66 -0.01 -7.53
C GLY A 71 -1.73 0.56 -8.44
N HIS A 72 -1.60 0.36 -9.75
CA HIS A 72 -2.50 0.90 -10.76
C HIS A 72 -2.82 -0.10 -11.88
N ALA A 73 -1.82 -0.68 -12.53
CA ALA A 73 -1.97 -1.59 -13.67
C ALA A 73 -1.78 -3.06 -13.31
N GLY A 74 -0.92 -3.35 -12.35
CA GLY A 74 -0.43 -4.69 -12.00
C GLY A 74 -1.19 -5.42 -10.90
N HIS A 75 -2.39 -4.99 -10.50
CA HIS A 75 -3.14 -5.62 -9.40
C HIS A 75 -3.34 -7.14 -9.58
N HIS A 76 -3.56 -7.59 -10.82
CA HIS A 76 -3.80 -8.99 -11.15
C HIS A 76 -2.53 -9.85 -11.02
N LEU A 77 -1.34 -9.25 -11.10
CA LEU A 77 -0.05 -9.93 -11.02
C LEU A 77 0.35 -10.27 -9.58
N VAL A 78 -0.27 -9.63 -8.58
CA VAL A 78 -0.04 -9.97 -7.17
C VAL A 78 -0.65 -11.35 -6.90
N PRO A 79 0.14 -12.35 -6.40
CA PRO A 79 -0.38 -13.66 -6.04
C PRO A 79 -1.50 -13.58 -4.99
N ASP A 80 -2.50 -14.46 -5.10
CA ASP A 80 -3.66 -14.43 -4.19
C ASP A 80 -3.29 -14.82 -2.75
N ASP A 81 -2.33 -15.72 -2.58
CA ASP A 81 -1.80 -16.10 -1.29
C ASP A 81 -1.06 -14.92 -0.61
N LEU A 82 -0.27 -14.16 -1.37
CA LEU A 82 0.36 -12.95 -0.87
C LEU A 82 -0.69 -11.91 -0.46
N ALA A 83 -1.69 -11.70 -1.29
CA ALA A 83 -2.77 -10.76 -0.98
C ALA A 83 -3.51 -11.13 0.32
N ARG A 84 -3.75 -12.44 0.56
CA ARG A 84 -4.33 -12.93 1.82
C ARG A 84 -3.39 -12.68 3.00
N ARG A 85 -2.11 -13.00 2.87
CA ARG A 85 -1.13 -12.76 3.94
C ARG A 85 -1.05 -11.28 4.31
N VAL A 86 -1.09 -10.36 3.34
CA VAL A 86 -1.15 -8.91 3.62
C VAL A 86 -2.44 -8.56 4.37
N ALA A 87 -3.59 -9.06 3.92
CA ALA A 87 -4.87 -8.82 4.59
C ALA A 87 -4.87 -9.39 6.03
N ASP A 88 -4.34 -10.60 6.24
CA ASP A 88 -4.22 -11.22 7.57
C ASP A 88 -3.34 -10.38 8.49
N ARG A 89 -2.23 -9.82 7.98
CA ARG A 89 -1.38 -8.91 8.75
C ARG A 89 -2.11 -7.65 9.18
N VAL A 90 -2.98 -7.10 8.31
CA VAL A 90 -3.82 -5.95 8.67
C VAL A 90 -4.81 -6.31 9.77
N LEU A 91 -5.45 -7.47 9.68
CA LEU A 91 -6.36 -7.97 10.72
C LEU A 91 -5.65 -8.22 12.06
N LEU A 92 -4.35 -8.50 12.02
CA LEU A 92 -3.49 -8.66 13.21
C LEU A 92 -2.88 -7.34 13.71
N GLY A 93 -3.20 -6.20 13.09
CA GLY A 93 -2.85 -4.88 13.57
C GLY A 93 -1.83 -4.09 12.74
N MET A 94 -1.36 -4.61 11.60
CA MET A 94 -0.55 -3.82 10.67
C MET A 94 -1.40 -2.70 10.06
N GLY A 95 -0.91 -1.46 10.08
CA GLY A 95 -1.55 -0.36 9.35
C GLY A 95 -1.44 -0.55 7.83
N LEU A 96 -2.49 -0.23 7.08
CA LEU A 96 -2.46 -0.24 5.61
C LEU A 96 -2.96 1.10 5.06
N ILE A 97 -2.10 1.81 4.34
CA ILE A 97 -2.42 3.03 3.64
C ILE A 97 -2.43 2.72 2.15
N VAL A 98 -3.61 2.78 1.54
CA VAL A 98 -3.79 2.49 0.11
C VAL A 98 -3.91 3.78 -0.66
N LEU A 99 -3.03 3.97 -1.64
CA LEU A 99 -2.93 5.21 -2.40
C LEU A 99 -3.61 5.07 -3.76
N HIS A 100 -4.32 6.13 -4.16
CA HIS A 100 -4.91 6.31 -5.49
C HIS A 100 -5.68 5.07 -5.96
N SER A 101 -5.34 4.52 -7.13
CA SER A 101 -5.97 3.34 -7.73
C SER A 101 -5.70 2.01 -7.01
N GLY A 102 -4.91 2.04 -5.93
CA GLY A 102 -4.69 0.88 -5.07
C GLY A 102 -5.97 0.31 -4.45
N HIS A 103 -7.10 1.03 -4.49
CA HIS A 103 -8.42 0.50 -4.09
C HIS A 103 -8.88 -0.70 -4.93
N TYR A 104 -8.30 -0.93 -6.11
CA TYR A 104 -8.50 -2.15 -6.90
C TYR A 104 -7.57 -3.29 -6.48
N SER A 105 -6.61 -3.06 -5.59
CA SER A 105 -5.67 -4.10 -5.16
C SER A 105 -6.38 -5.26 -4.46
N LYS A 106 -5.82 -6.47 -4.62
CA LYS A 106 -6.39 -7.67 -4.01
C LYS A 106 -6.45 -7.58 -2.48
N PRO A 107 -5.40 -7.10 -1.76
CA PRO A 107 -5.49 -6.95 -0.30
C PRO A 107 -6.60 -5.99 0.14
N PHE A 108 -6.75 -4.85 -0.54
CA PHE A 108 -7.80 -3.89 -0.21
C PHE A 108 -9.20 -4.48 -0.42
N ARG A 109 -9.41 -5.19 -1.53
CA ARG A 109 -10.69 -5.85 -1.82
C ARG A 109 -11.04 -6.98 -0.85
N LEU A 110 -10.05 -7.69 -0.33
CA LEU A 110 -10.25 -8.70 0.72
C LEU A 110 -10.72 -8.07 2.03
N LEU A 111 -10.24 -6.87 2.36
CA LEU A 111 -10.57 -6.16 3.59
C LEU A 111 -11.88 -5.38 3.51
N MET A 112 -12.13 -4.73 2.37
CA MET A 112 -13.23 -3.76 2.21
C MET A 112 -14.40 -4.30 1.36
N GLY A 113 -14.24 -5.43 0.72
CA GLY A 113 -15.19 -5.96 -0.24
C GLY A 113 -14.94 -5.46 -1.68
N PRO A 114 -15.82 -5.85 -2.63
CA PRO A 114 -15.67 -5.46 -4.03
C PRO A 114 -15.72 -3.93 -4.18
N PRO A 115 -14.90 -3.34 -5.07
CA PRO A 115 -14.92 -1.90 -5.29
C PRO A 115 -16.28 -1.48 -5.85
N VAL A 116 -16.83 -0.41 -5.29
CA VAL A 116 -17.97 0.26 -5.89
C VAL A 116 -17.48 0.92 -7.18
N PRO A 117 -18.11 0.65 -8.35
CA PRO A 117 -17.71 1.32 -9.59
C PRO A 117 -17.86 2.84 -9.40
N CYS A 118 -16.75 3.57 -9.42
CA CYS A 118 -16.83 5.01 -9.59
C CYS A 118 -17.34 5.23 -11.01
N ALA A 119 -18.55 5.74 -11.16
CA ALA A 119 -19.07 6.12 -12.46
C ALA A 119 -18.10 7.12 -13.09
N ALA A 120 -17.47 6.72 -14.18
CA ALA A 120 -16.62 7.59 -14.94
C ALA A 120 -17.47 8.78 -15.45
N GLY A 121 -17.22 9.98 -14.97
CA GLY A 121 -17.75 11.17 -15.60
C GLY A 121 -18.50 12.20 -14.76
N THR A 122 -18.44 12.17 -13.45
CA THR A 122 -18.88 13.31 -12.65
C THR A 122 -17.79 13.69 -11.65
N ALA A 123 -17.31 14.91 -11.74
CA ALA A 123 -16.47 15.50 -10.72
C ALA A 123 -17.25 15.47 -9.40
N ILE A 124 -17.02 14.46 -8.59
CA ILE A 124 -17.56 14.40 -7.24
C ILE A 124 -16.65 15.24 -6.36
N THR A 125 -16.97 16.50 -6.30
CA THR A 125 -16.58 17.36 -5.16
C THR A 125 -17.46 16.98 -3.97
N SER A 126 -17.32 15.81 -3.44
CA SER A 126 -17.84 15.49 -2.10
C SER A 126 -17.45 14.06 -1.73
N GLY A 127 -16.44 13.96 -0.89
CA GLY A 127 -16.33 13.00 0.16
C GLY A 127 -16.73 11.55 -0.19
N CYS A 128 -15.85 10.79 -0.85
CA CYS A 128 -15.76 9.39 -0.54
C CYS A 128 -15.17 9.31 0.88
N GLY A 129 -15.98 9.62 1.87
CA GLY A 129 -15.70 9.34 3.26
C GLY A 129 -15.78 7.84 3.44
N ALA A 130 -14.71 7.12 3.15
CA ALA A 130 -14.52 5.80 3.71
C ALA A 130 -14.41 6.03 5.22
N SER A 131 -15.51 5.80 5.94
CA SER A 131 -15.45 5.63 7.38
C SER A 131 -14.64 4.37 7.62
N ILE A 132 -13.34 4.55 7.85
CA ILE A 132 -12.46 3.49 8.34
C ILE A 132 -13.03 3.11 9.70
N PRO A 133 -13.50 1.87 9.92
CA PRO A 133 -13.79 1.44 11.26
C PRO A 133 -12.50 1.55 12.06
N VAL A 134 -12.47 2.45 13.04
CA VAL A 134 -11.37 2.52 13.99
C VAL A 134 -11.40 1.21 14.77
N ILE A 135 -10.57 0.26 14.37
CA ILE A 135 -10.32 -0.94 15.16
C ILE A 135 -9.53 -0.46 16.37
N ARG A 136 -10.24 -0.26 17.48
CA ARG A 136 -9.60 0.09 18.76
C ARG A 136 -8.68 -1.05 19.18
N SER A 137 -7.46 -0.69 19.53
CA SER A 137 -6.48 -1.61 20.07
C SER A 137 -7.04 -2.39 21.27
N PRO A 138 -6.75 -3.71 21.40
CA PRO A 138 -7.21 -4.53 22.55
C PRO A 138 -6.74 -4.06 23.93
N LYS A 139 -5.94 -3.00 24.02
CA LYS A 139 -5.39 -2.50 25.31
C LYS A 139 -6.34 -1.59 26.10
N GLU A 140 -7.52 -1.28 25.60
CA GLU A 140 -8.50 -0.42 26.32
C GLU A 140 -9.57 -1.20 27.12
N PHE A 141 -9.43 -2.52 27.26
CA PHE A 141 -10.27 -3.34 28.17
C PHE A 141 -9.43 -3.81 29.36
N ARG A 142 -9.25 -2.93 30.35
CA ARG A 142 -9.01 -3.26 31.76
C ARG A 142 -9.74 -2.26 32.62
#